data_66c7e5d1f631e54b7936092a2289ec79
#
_entry.id   66c7e5d1f631e54b7936092a2289ec79
#
_cell.length_a   1.000
_cell.length_b   1.000
_cell.length_c   1.000
_cell.angle_alpha   90.00
_cell.angle_beta   90.00
_cell.angle_gamma   90.00
#
_symmetry.space_group_name_H-M   'P 1'
#
loop_
_entity.id
_entity.type
_entity.pdbx_description
1 polymer ?
#
loop_
_entity_poly.entity_id
_entity_poly.type
_entity_poly.pdbx_seq_one_letter_code
_entity_poly.pdbx_strand_id
1 'polypeptide(L)'
;MTDLEKHVNQPGRAKLVKKVREKINELGITYIYYQFISVTGRVVGKGIPADHWERTAEKGFQLVYGATANLFLDRHNNYIGYGPEAMELVGIPDPETFVQLPWDKRVGRVFVTCFRNREERKNPGGHLTSDCRGNLRIFMNEFKKKHGLELRVGTEPEMMWLTKNPDGTPTGQGFSKPFCYHIDQFESLRPVFMKVIEYAKAMGLDMIQGDHEDAPGQLELNWTFDNVLRNADRLSTYRQICAQVAREHNLIACFMTKPFMGVSASGCHTNMSLWKGGKVSVNKLGNKKLPGVEEVFSYVSGGTNTFMPDTKDMQLPGKIGLQSIAGIMKHLPALTAIGSSTVNSYRRLWDQGFWAPVYLSLIHI
;
A
#
# COMPACT_ATOMS: atom_id res chain seq x y z
N MET A 1 21.39 -22.51 1.39
CA MET A 1 19.98 -22.14 1.61
C MET A 1 19.68 -20.93 0.75
N THR A 2 18.75 -21.05 -0.20
CA THR A 2 18.32 -19.98 -1.10
C THR A 2 17.53 -18.90 -0.33
N ASP A 3 17.25 -17.76 -0.96
CA ASP A 3 16.47 -16.71 -0.31
C ASP A 3 15.02 -17.14 -0.06
N LEU A 4 14.45 -17.92 -0.97
CA LEU A 4 13.15 -18.57 -0.79
C LEU A 4 13.15 -19.50 0.43
N GLU A 5 14.15 -20.38 0.57
CA GLU A 5 14.25 -21.28 1.71
C GLU A 5 14.44 -20.54 3.04
N LYS A 6 15.26 -19.48 3.06
CA LYS A 6 15.38 -18.60 4.23
C LYS A 6 14.04 -17.98 4.59
N HIS A 7 13.25 -17.54 3.60
CA HIS A 7 11.94 -16.94 3.81
C HIS A 7 10.92 -17.96 4.37
N VAL A 8 10.85 -19.16 3.80
CA VAL A 8 9.94 -20.22 4.27
C VAL A 8 10.30 -20.71 5.67
N ASN A 9 11.58 -20.77 5.98
CA ASN A 9 12.09 -21.28 7.27
C ASN A 9 12.33 -20.19 8.33
N GLN A 10 11.75 -18.98 8.17
CA GLN A 10 11.86 -17.93 9.17
C GLN A 10 11.31 -18.37 10.54
N PRO A 11 11.99 -18.04 11.65
CA PRO A 11 11.50 -18.32 12.98
C PRO A 11 10.07 -17.81 13.21
N GLY A 12 9.20 -18.66 13.73
CA GLY A 12 7.80 -18.31 14.02
C GLY A 12 6.83 -18.44 12.83
N ARG A 13 7.31 -18.55 11.59
CA ARG A 13 6.45 -18.63 10.41
C ARG A 13 5.52 -19.85 10.43
N ALA A 14 6.02 -21.02 10.81
CA ALA A 14 5.19 -22.23 10.90
C ALA A 14 4.02 -22.07 11.88
N LYS A 15 4.23 -21.36 12.99
CA LYS A 15 3.16 -21.01 13.95
C LYS A 15 2.10 -20.11 13.30
N LEU A 16 2.52 -19.13 12.51
CA LEU A 16 1.60 -18.24 11.78
C LEU A 16 0.80 -19.00 10.71
N VAL A 17 1.44 -19.89 9.98
CA VAL A 17 0.76 -20.75 8.98
C VAL A 17 -0.35 -21.57 9.65
N LYS A 18 -0.07 -22.19 10.82
CA LYS A 18 -1.07 -22.92 11.60
C LYS A 18 -2.21 -22.03 12.07
N LYS A 19 -1.92 -20.85 12.60
CA LYS A 19 -2.95 -19.87 13.01
C LYS A 19 -3.86 -19.43 11.87
N VAL A 20 -3.29 -19.23 10.67
CA VAL A 20 -4.10 -18.90 9.49
C VAL A 20 -5.03 -20.07 9.13
N ARG A 21 -4.59 -21.33 9.23
CA ARG A 21 -5.46 -22.49 9.04
C ARG A 21 -6.63 -22.50 10.06
N GLU A 22 -6.32 -22.23 11.31
CA GLU A 22 -7.34 -22.13 12.36
C GLU A 22 -8.39 -21.07 12.01
N LYS A 23 -7.94 -19.88 11.55
CA LYS A 23 -8.85 -18.81 11.08
C LYS A 23 -9.64 -19.17 9.83
N ILE A 24 -9.04 -19.84 8.86
CA ILE A 24 -9.73 -20.32 7.65
C ILE A 24 -10.92 -21.21 8.07
N ASN A 25 -10.69 -22.13 8.99
CA ASN A 25 -11.71 -23.05 9.47
C ASN A 25 -12.78 -22.32 10.30
N GLU A 26 -12.37 -21.47 11.25
CA GLU A 26 -13.26 -20.69 12.12
C GLU A 26 -14.19 -19.75 11.31
N LEU A 27 -13.66 -19.10 10.30
CA LEU A 27 -14.38 -18.11 9.48
C LEU A 27 -15.08 -18.71 8.26
N GLY A 28 -14.95 -20.03 8.02
CA GLY A 28 -15.55 -20.69 6.87
C GLY A 28 -15.02 -20.23 5.52
N ILE A 29 -13.74 -19.87 5.46
CA ILE A 29 -13.11 -19.40 4.22
C ILE A 29 -12.87 -20.59 3.30
N THR A 30 -13.35 -20.50 2.07
CA THR A 30 -13.23 -21.56 1.05
C THR A 30 -12.25 -21.22 -0.07
N TYR A 31 -11.90 -19.93 -0.22
CA TYR A 31 -11.05 -19.47 -1.30
C TYR A 31 -10.11 -18.35 -0.82
N ILE A 32 -8.88 -18.30 -1.35
CA ILE A 32 -7.89 -17.31 -0.93
C ILE A 32 -7.31 -16.61 -2.15
N TYR A 33 -7.29 -15.27 -2.13
CA TYR A 33 -6.56 -14.44 -3.07
C TYR A 33 -5.12 -14.23 -2.60
N TYR A 34 -4.18 -14.72 -3.36
CA TYR A 34 -2.74 -14.54 -3.18
C TYR A 34 -2.29 -13.35 -4.01
N GLN A 35 -1.95 -12.25 -3.37
CA GLN A 35 -1.75 -10.95 -4.01
C GLN A 35 -0.31 -10.46 -3.89
N PHE A 36 0.19 -9.83 -4.95
CA PHE A 36 1.47 -9.12 -4.96
C PHE A 36 1.34 -7.81 -5.73
N ILE A 37 2.35 -6.96 -5.63
CA ILE A 37 2.34 -5.63 -6.25
C ILE A 37 3.29 -5.64 -7.43
N SER A 38 2.77 -5.39 -8.63
CA SER A 38 3.58 -5.24 -9.84
C SER A 38 4.40 -3.94 -9.82
N VAL A 39 5.39 -3.83 -10.69
CA VAL A 39 6.22 -2.61 -10.82
C VAL A 39 5.42 -1.37 -11.21
N THR A 40 4.20 -1.52 -11.72
CA THR A 40 3.26 -0.42 -12.00
C THR A 40 2.33 -0.09 -10.84
N GLY A 41 2.55 -0.68 -9.65
CA GLY A 41 1.72 -0.45 -8.47
C GLY A 41 0.33 -1.12 -8.52
N ARG A 42 0.09 -2.03 -9.46
CA ARG A 42 -1.17 -2.80 -9.53
C ARG A 42 -1.12 -3.98 -8.57
N VAL A 43 -2.22 -4.20 -7.89
CA VAL A 43 -2.43 -5.44 -7.14
C VAL A 43 -2.83 -6.54 -8.12
N VAL A 44 -2.02 -7.55 -8.22
CA VAL A 44 -2.19 -8.71 -9.10
C VAL A 44 -2.06 -9.99 -8.28
N GLY A 45 -2.50 -11.13 -8.81
CA GLY A 45 -2.42 -12.38 -8.04
C GLY A 45 -3.18 -13.52 -8.65
N LYS A 46 -3.29 -14.59 -7.87
CA LYS A 46 -4.07 -15.80 -8.19
C LYS A 46 -5.01 -16.14 -7.04
N GLY A 47 -6.11 -16.81 -7.37
CA GLY A 47 -6.99 -17.41 -6.40
C GLY A 47 -6.74 -18.93 -6.31
N ILE A 48 -6.72 -19.47 -5.09
CA ILE A 48 -6.53 -20.89 -4.83
C ILE A 48 -7.53 -21.33 -3.75
N PRO A 49 -8.18 -22.52 -3.88
CA PRO A 49 -9.02 -23.06 -2.81
C PRO A 49 -8.26 -23.15 -1.47
N ALA A 50 -8.96 -22.83 -0.39
CA ALA A 50 -8.37 -22.73 0.93
C ALA A 50 -7.81 -24.07 1.46
N ASP A 51 -8.29 -25.18 0.93
CA ASP A 51 -7.78 -26.52 1.27
C ASP A 51 -6.29 -26.70 0.96
N HIS A 52 -5.75 -25.89 0.04
CA HIS A 52 -4.33 -25.93 -0.34
C HIS A 52 -3.44 -24.95 0.42
N TRP A 53 -3.95 -24.36 1.53
CA TRP A 53 -3.21 -23.33 2.26
C TRP A 53 -1.79 -23.77 2.69
N GLU A 54 -1.67 -24.91 3.38
CA GLU A 54 -0.37 -25.39 3.89
C GLU A 54 0.61 -25.68 2.77
N ARG A 55 0.15 -26.39 1.73
CA ARG A 55 0.98 -26.68 0.56
C ARG A 55 1.49 -25.38 -0.09
N THR A 56 0.60 -24.40 -0.23
CA THR A 56 0.95 -23.11 -0.83
C THR A 56 1.88 -22.30 0.08
N ALA A 57 1.68 -22.36 1.39
CA ALA A 57 2.54 -21.69 2.36
C ALA A 57 3.95 -22.30 2.41
N GLU A 58 4.11 -23.60 2.19
CA GLU A 58 5.38 -24.31 2.20
C GLU A 58 6.08 -24.28 0.84
N LYS A 59 5.36 -24.65 -0.23
CA LYS A 59 5.94 -24.84 -1.56
C LYS A 59 5.77 -23.66 -2.49
N GLY A 60 4.82 -22.77 -2.17
CA GLY A 60 4.43 -21.66 -3.04
C GLY A 60 3.54 -22.08 -4.20
N PHE A 61 3.33 -21.16 -5.11
CA PHE A 61 2.60 -21.35 -6.35
C PHE A 61 3.31 -20.63 -7.50
N GLN A 62 3.07 -21.10 -8.72
CA GLN A 62 3.73 -20.56 -9.91
C GLN A 62 3.09 -19.27 -10.40
N LEU A 63 3.93 -18.33 -10.82
CA LEU A 63 3.60 -17.04 -11.39
C LEU A 63 4.37 -16.81 -12.68
N VAL A 64 3.73 -16.20 -13.67
CA VAL A 64 4.45 -15.73 -14.86
C VAL A 64 5.25 -14.47 -14.53
N TYR A 65 6.46 -14.34 -15.03
CA TYR A 65 7.31 -13.15 -14.83
C TYR A 65 6.63 -11.86 -15.22
N GLY A 66 5.92 -11.86 -16.34
CA GLY A 66 5.21 -10.70 -16.86
C GLY A 66 4.13 -10.12 -15.93
N ALA A 67 3.64 -10.90 -14.97
CA ALA A 67 2.70 -10.39 -13.98
C ALA A 67 3.37 -9.43 -12.99
N THR A 68 4.67 -9.59 -12.72
CA THR A 68 5.42 -8.69 -11.83
C THR A 68 5.95 -7.46 -12.56
N ALA A 69 6.45 -7.64 -13.80
CA ALA A 69 7.16 -6.62 -14.56
C ALA A 69 6.39 -6.07 -15.77
N ASN A 70 5.19 -6.60 -16.07
CA ASN A 70 4.32 -6.22 -17.19
C ASN A 70 4.95 -6.36 -18.59
N LEU A 71 6.03 -7.13 -18.76
CA LEU A 71 6.72 -7.35 -20.04
C LEU A 71 6.91 -6.04 -20.84
N PHE A 72 7.55 -5.05 -20.22
CA PHE A 72 7.80 -3.77 -20.86
C PHE A 72 8.69 -3.91 -22.07
N LEU A 73 8.34 -3.21 -23.12
CA LEU A 73 9.13 -3.07 -24.34
C LEU A 73 9.79 -1.68 -24.37
N ASP A 74 11.02 -1.64 -24.89
CA ASP A 74 11.66 -0.39 -25.24
C ASP A 74 11.10 0.15 -26.59
N ARG A 75 11.59 1.31 -27.02
CA ARG A 75 11.18 1.93 -28.31
C ARG A 75 11.54 1.10 -29.56
N HIS A 76 12.34 0.05 -29.41
CA HIS A 76 12.75 -0.85 -30.49
C HIS A 76 12.05 -2.21 -30.42
N ASN A 77 11.02 -2.34 -29.60
CA ASN A 77 10.27 -3.57 -29.31
C ASN A 77 11.10 -4.69 -28.66
N ASN A 78 12.20 -4.37 -27.98
CA ASN A 78 12.93 -5.32 -27.17
C ASN A 78 12.36 -5.33 -25.74
N TYR A 79 12.28 -6.52 -25.14
CA TYR A 79 11.85 -6.64 -23.74
C TYR A 79 12.88 -6.00 -22.80
N ILE A 80 12.38 -5.18 -21.87
CA ILE A 80 13.18 -4.65 -20.76
C ILE A 80 13.24 -5.72 -19.67
N GLY A 81 14.38 -6.37 -19.50
CA GLY A 81 14.56 -7.51 -18.61
C GLY A 81 14.32 -8.82 -19.32
N TYR A 82 13.36 -9.60 -18.88
CA TYR A 82 13.00 -10.90 -19.47
C TYR A 82 11.76 -10.76 -20.36
N GLY A 83 11.71 -11.59 -21.40
CA GLY A 83 10.54 -11.75 -22.27
C GLY A 83 9.57 -12.85 -21.80
N PRO A 84 8.67 -13.27 -22.67
CA PRO A 84 7.69 -14.34 -22.39
C PRO A 84 8.34 -15.70 -22.12
N GLU A 85 9.57 -15.89 -22.54
CA GLU A 85 10.39 -17.09 -22.34
C GLU A 85 10.93 -17.25 -20.92
N ALA A 86 10.76 -16.22 -20.07
CA ALA A 86 11.23 -16.25 -18.69
C ALA A 86 10.61 -17.42 -17.91
N MET A 87 11.43 -18.09 -17.11
CA MET A 87 10.93 -19.14 -16.23
C MET A 87 9.86 -18.58 -15.27
N GLU A 88 8.88 -19.41 -14.97
CA GLU A 88 7.86 -19.08 -13.97
C GLU A 88 8.50 -18.78 -12.61
N LEU A 89 7.94 -17.83 -11.91
CA LEU A 89 8.33 -17.41 -10.57
C LEU A 89 7.61 -18.25 -9.51
N VAL A 90 8.07 -18.15 -8.28
CA VAL A 90 7.43 -18.78 -7.12
C VAL A 90 6.91 -17.69 -6.18
N GLY A 91 5.59 -17.67 -5.94
CA GLY A 91 4.96 -16.82 -4.93
C GLY A 91 4.84 -17.58 -3.60
N ILE A 92 5.33 -17.00 -2.51
CA ILE A 92 5.20 -17.52 -1.14
C ILE A 92 4.33 -16.56 -0.33
N PRO A 93 3.20 -17.00 0.26
CA PRO A 93 2.36 -16.13 1.05
C PRO A 93 3.05 -15.68 2.34
N ASP A 94 2.76 -14.47 2.75
CA ASP A 94 3.17 -13.89 4.04
C ASP A 94 2.00 -14.01 5.04
N PRO A 95 1.97 -15.03 5.92
CA PRO A 95 0.83 -15.38 6.75
C PRO A 95 0.32 -14.23 7.63
N GLU A 96 1.21 -13.35 8.06
CA GLU A 96 0.88 -12.17 8.87
C GLU A 96 -0.02 -11.15 8.15
N THR A 97 -0.19 -11.28 6.84
CA THR A 97 -1.03 -10.39 6.03
C THR A 97 -2.39 -10.98 5.67
N PHE A 98 -2.69 -12.19 6.18
CA PHE A 98 -3.95 -12.86 5.91
C PHE A 98 -5.14 -12.11 6.54
N VAL A 99 -6.21 -11.91 5.75
CA VAL A 99 -7.46 -11.27 6.19
C VAL A 99 -8.64 -11.81 5.41
N GLN A 100 -9.81 -11.92 6.07
CA GLN A 100 -11.09 -12.19 5.41
C GLN A 100 -11.59 -10.94 4.68
N LEU A 101 -12.13 -11.08 3.48
CA LEU A 101 -12.72 -9.96 2.75
C LEU A 101 -14.08 -9.59 3.38
N PRO A 102 -14.30 -8.31 3.73
CA PRO A 102 -15.55 -7.90 4.36
C PRO A 102 -16.77 -8.00 3.44
N TRP A 103 -16.60 -7.96 2.13
CA TRP A 103 -17.67 -8.03 1.13
C TRP A 103 -17.97 -9.46 0.64
N ASP A 104 -17.11 -10.44 0.92
CA ASP A 104 -17.41 -11.87 0.75
C ASP A 104 -16.70 -12.69 1.82
N LYS A 105 -17.47 -13.13 2.80
CA LYS A 105 -16.97 -13.86 3.97
C LYS A 105 -16.34 -15.23 3.65
N ARG A 106 -16.61 -15.78 2.44
CA ARG A 106 -15.99 -17.04 2.00
C ARG A 106 -14.58 -16.87 1.47
N VAL A 107 -14.13 -15.62 1.28
CA VAL A 107 -12.84 -15.33 0.64
C VAL A 107 -11.87 -14.69 1.63
N GLY A 108 -10.67 -15.26 1.69
CA GLY A 108 -9.51 -14.65 2.35
C GLY A 108 -8.59 -13.97 1.34
N ARG A 109 -7.73 -13.09 1.83
CA ARG A 109 -6.65 -12.47 1.06
C ARG A 109 -5.34 -12.53 1.84
N VAL A 110 -4.24 -12.78 1.14
CA VAL A 110 -2.88 -12.74 1.70
C VAL A 110 -1.94 -12.09 0.68
N PHE A 111 -1.00 -11.27 1.13
CA PHE A 111 0.09 -10.81 0.28
C PHE A 111 1.16 -11.90 0.14
N VAL A 112 1.89 -11.86 -0.96
CA VAL A 112 2.97 -12.82 -1.26
C VAL A 112 4.28 -12.10 -1.53
N THR A 113 5.37 -12.81 -1.29
CA THR A 113 6.72 -12.46 -1.74
C THR A 113 7.07 -13.33 -2.93
N CYS A 114 7.62 -12.72 -3.98
CA CYS A 114 7.96 -13.40 -5.21
C CYS A 114 9.45 -13.74 -5.25
N PHE A 115 9.74 -14.94 -5.69
CA PHE A 115 11.10 -15.46 -5.85
C PHE A 115 11.31 -16.00 -7.25
N ARG A 116 12.57 -16.10 -7.67
CA ARG A 116 12.97 -16.82 -8.87
C ARG A 116 12.64 -18.30 -8.75
N ASN A 117 12.49 -18.96 -9.89
CA ASN A 117 12.24 -20.39 -9.92
C ASN A 117 13.37 -21.16 -9.21
N ARG A 118 13.02 -22.27 -8.56
CA ARG A 118 14.00 -23.14 -7.87
C ARG A 118 14.98 -23.82 -8.85
N GLU A 119 14.59 -23.95 -10.10
CA GLU A 119 15.37 -24.59 -11.17
C GLU A 119 16.15 -23.58 -12.02
N GLU A 120 16.08 -22.28 -11.69
CA GLU A 120 16.81 -21.26 -12.42
C GLU A 120 18.34 -21.43 -12.24
N ARG A 121 19.08 -21.50 -13.35
CA ARG A 121 20.52 -21.82 -13.32
C ARG A 121 21.37 -20.80 -12.59
N LYS A 122 21.07 -19.51 -12.72
CA LYS A 122 21.93 -18.43 -12.19
C LYS A 122 21.64 -18.06 -10.73
N ASN A 123 20.42 -18.14 -10.30
CA ASN A 123 20.01 -17.74 -8.94
C ASN A 123 18.74 -18.49 -8.51
N PRO A 124 18.82 -19.83 -8.31
CA PRO A 124 17.65 -20.63 -7.97
C PRO A 124 17.02 -20.19 -6.66
N GLY A 125 15.72 -19.92 -6.68
CA GLY A 125 14.97 -19.46 -5.51
C GLY A 125 15.48 -18.14 -4.92
N GLY A 126 16.21 -17.35 -5.70
CA GLY A 126 16.73 -16.06 -5.29
C GLY A 126 15.68 -14.99 -5.26
N HIS A 127 15.99 -13.88 -4.61
CA HIS A 127 15.15 -12.70 -4.56
C HIS A 127 14.87 -12.14 -5.97
N LEU A 128 13.64 -11.69 -6.19
CA LEU A 128 13.20 -11.13 -7.45
C LEU A 128 13.27 -9.59 -7.41
N THR A 129 14.09 -9.00 -8.27
CA THR A 129 14.28 -7.53 -8.32
C THR A 129 13.03 -6.74 -8.75
N SER A 130 12.07 -7.38 -9.41
CA SER A 130 10.76 -6.78 -9.74
C SER A 130 9.69 -6.97 -8.66
N ASP A 131 9.99 -7.63 -7.55
CA ASP A 131 9.09 -7.69 -6.39
C ASP A 131 9.22 -6.42 -5.55
N CYS A 132 8.40 -5.43 -5.83
CA CYS A 132 8.42 -4.13 -5.13
C CYS A 132 8.26 -4.27 -3.62
N ARG A 133 7.35 -5.15 -3.17
CA ARG A 133 7.09 -5.39 -1.76
C ARG A 133 8.25 -6.11 -1.07
N GLY A 134 8.82 -7.11 -1.73
CA GLY A 134 10.00 -7.83 -1.27
C GLY A 134 11.23 -6.91 -1.16
N ASN A 135 11.45 -6.04 -2.16
CA ASN A 135 12.51 -5.02 -2.14
C ASN A 135 12.36 -4.08 -0.94
N LEU A 136 11.15 -3.57 -0.70
CA LEU A 136 10.89 -2.68 0.44
C LEU A 136 11.20 -3.36 1.78
N ARG A 137 10.83 -4.64 1.94
CA ARG A 137 11.15 -5.42 3.13
C ARG A 137 12.64 -5.59 3.34
N ILE A 138 13.38 -5.95 2.29
CA ILE A 138 14.84 -6.10 2.35
C ILE A 138 15.46 -4.78 2.75
N PHE A 139 15.13 -3.69 2.07
CA PHE A 139 15.66 -2.36 2.35
C PHE A 139 15.36 -1.89 3.78
N MET A 140 14.14 -2.09 4.25
CA MET A 140 13.74 -1.77 5.63
C MET A 140 14.58 -2.53 6.67
N ASN A 141 14.81 -3.83 6.44
CA ASN A 141 15.59 -4.66 7.35
C ASN A 141 17.07 -4.30 7.35
N GLU A 142 17.65 -4.05 6.18
CA GLU A 142 19.04 -3.60 6.03
C GLU A 142 19.26 -2.22 6.68
N PHE A 143 18.35 -1.29 6.46
CA PHE A 143 18.39 0.03 7.07
C PHE A 143 18.35 -0.07 8.60
N LYS A 144 17.42 -0.86 9.13
CA LYS A 144 17.32 -1.10 10.58
C LYS A 144 18.58 -1.76 11.14
N LYS A 145 19.13 -2.76 10.45
CA LYS A 145 20.37 -3.42 10.85
C LYS A 145 21.57 -2.45 10.86
N LYS A 146 21.66 -1.58 9.85
CA LYS A 146 22.78 -0.65 9.68
C LYS A 146 22.72 0.54 10.64
N HIS A 147 21.52 1.09 10.85
CA HIS A 147 21.35 2.37 11.55
C HIS A 147 20.66 2.25 12.91
N GLY A 148 20.09 1.08 13.25
CA GLY A 148 19.27 0.92 14.46
C GLY A 148 17.97 1.73 14.44
N LEU A 149 17.57 2.24 13.28
CA LEU A 149 16.40 3.08 13.08
C LEU A 149 15.36 2.39 12.21
N GLU A 150 14.10 2.74 12.41
CA GLU A 150 12.95 2.24 11.66
C GLU A 150 12.18 3.40 11.06
N LEU A 151 11.88 3.31 9.75
CA LEU A 151 11.02 4.26 9.06
C LEU A 151 9.56 3.94 9.38
N ARG A 152 8.83 4.91 9.90
CA ARG A 152 7.38 4.89 10.03
C ARG A 152 6.76 5.94 9.13
N VAL A 153 5.63 5.58 8.53
CA VAL A 153 5.00 6.34 7.47
C VAL A 153 3.50 6.44 7.70
N GLY A 154 2.95 7.65 7.59
CA GLY A 154 1.54 7.93 7.40
C GLY A 154 1.30 8.33 5.95
N THR A 155 0.17 7.94 5.40
CA THR A 155 -0.19 8.26 4.01
C THR A 155 -1.54 8.96 3.98
N GLU A 156 -1.62 10.03 3.20
CA GLU A 156 -2.81 10.84 2.94
C GLU A 156 -3.20 10.68 1.46
N PRO A 157 -3.97 9.64 1.12
CA PRO A 157 -4.31 9.34 -0.27
C PRO A 157 -5.58 10.06 -0.69
N GLU A 158 -5.44 11.11 -1.48
CA GLU A 158 -6.55 11.76 -2.15
C GLU A 158 -7.01 10.95 -3.36
N MET A 159 -8.30 10.94 -3.62
CA MET A 159 -8.89 10.28 -4.78
C MET A 159 -10.24 10.89 -5.13
N MET A 160 -10.70 10.71 -6.37
CA MET A 160 -11.99 11.22 -6.81
C MET A 160 -12.99 10.09 -6.99
N TRP A 161 -14.17 10.24 -6.44
CA TRP A 161 -15.33 9.43 -6.75
C TRP A 161 -16.04 10.01 -7.96
N LEU A 162 -16.07 9.25 -9.06
CA LEU A 162 -16.61 9.72 -10.32
C LEU A 162 -17.92 9.01 -10.64
N THR A 163 -18.88 9.77 -11.13
CA THR A 163 -20.10 9.22 -11.75
C THR A 163 -19.79 8.69 -13.15
N LYS A 164 -20.76 8.01 -13.74
CA LYS A 164 -20.65 7.45 -15.10
C LYS A 164 -21.61 8.15 -16.02
N ASN A 165 -21.15 8.44 -17.21
CA ASN A 165 -22.01 8.79 -18.33
C ASN A 165 -22.87 7.57 -18.78
N PRO A 166 -23.91 7.75 -19.59
CA PRO A 166 -24.73 6.63 -20.10
C PRO A 166 -23.91 5.57 -20.86
N ASP A 167 -22.78 5.93 -21.46
CA ASP A 167 -21.85 5.03 -22.15
C ASP A 167 -20.85 4.35 -21.19
N GLY A 168 -20.95 4.60 -19.89
CA GLY A 168 -20.05 4.07 -18.86
C GLY A 168 -18.74 4.81 -18.67
N THR A 169 -18.46 5.86 -19.45
CA THR A 169 -17.26 6.68 -19.27
C THR A 169 -17.32 7.51 -17.99
N PRO A 170 -16.17 7.77 -17.32
CA PRO A 170 -16.16 8.54 -16.09
C PRO A 170 -16.45 10.03 -16.33
N THR A 171 -17.17 10.64 -15.41
CA THR A 171 -17.40 12.09 -15.38
C THR A 171 -17.37 12.62 -13.95
N GLY A 172 -16.92 13.87 -13.76
CA GLY A 172 -17.05 14.63 -12.52
C GLY A 172 -18.37 15.43 -12.44
N GLN A 173 -19.27 15.29 -13.40
CA GLN A 173 -20.58 15.95 -13.36
C GLN A 173 -21.43 15.36 -12.21
N GLY A 174 -22.22 16.20 -11.59
CA GLY A 174 -23.05 15.83 -10.43
C GLY A 174 -22.42 16.12 -9.06
N PHE A 175 -21.15 16.51 -9.03
CA PHE A 175 -20.51 17.05 -7.84
C PHE A 175 -20.19 18.53 -8.06
N SER A 176 -20.48 19.38 -7.05
CA SER A 176 -20.11 20.79 -7.11
C SER A 176 -18.57 20.96 -6.99
N LYS A 177 -18.11 22.20 -7.17
CA LYS A 177 -16.71 22.59 -6.99
C LYS A 177 -16.56 23.47 -5.74
N PRO A 178 -16.73 22.93 -4.55
CA PRO A 178 -16.54 23.71 -3.33
C PRO A 178 -15.05 23.77 -2.99
N PHE A 179 -14.72 24.67 -2.07
CA PHE A 179 -13.45 24.62 -1.35
C PHE A 179 -13.40 23.37 -0.46
N CYS A 180 -12.20 22.95 -0.06
CA CYS A 180 -12.00 21.81 0.84
C CYS A 180 -12.77 21.96 2.17
N TYR A 181 -13.00 20.85 2.85
CA TYR A 181 -13.72 20.72 4.13
C TYR A 181 -15.20 21.14 4.08
N HIS A 182 -15.81 21.11 2.90
CA HIS A 182 -17.21 21.45 2.74
C HIS A 182 -18.11 20.28 3.16
N ILE A 183 -18.79 20.41 4.30
CA ILE A 183 -19.56 19.32 4.92
C ILE A 183 -20.71 18.83 4.05
N ASP A 184 -21.47 19.70 3.36
CA ASP A 184 -22.56 19.26 2.50
C ASP A 184 -22.06 18.37 1.32
N GLN A 185 -20.87 18.67 0.81
CA GLN A 185 -20.26 17.87 -0.25
C GLN A 185 -19.74 16.54 0.30
N PHE A 186 -19.15 16.55 1.49
CA PHE A 186 -18.75 15.35 2.19
C PHE A 186 -19.97 14.46 2.49
N GLU A 187 -21.06 15.06 3.00
CA GLU A 187 -22.32 14.38 3.30
C GLU A 187 -22.96 13.72 2.08
N SER A 188 -22.83 14.33 0.90
CA SER A 188 -23.36 13.73 -0.35
C SER A 188 -22.74 12.36 -0.68
N LEU A 189 -21.51 12.12 -0.21
CA LEU A 189 -20.80 10.86 -0.37
C LEU A 189 -20.79 10.00 0.92
N ARG A 190 -21.58 10.38 1.93
CA ARG A 190 -21.64 9.65 3.22
C ARG A 190 -21.85 8.13 3.09
N PRO A 191 -22.79 7.62 2.30
CA PRO A 191 -22.95 6.18 2.15
C PRO A 191 -21.69 5.49 1.62
N VAL A 192 -20.93 6.16 0.77
CA VAL A 192 -19.71 5.66 0.13
C VAL A 192 -18.57 5.63 1.16
N PHE A 193 -18.23 6.77 1.76
CA PHE A 193 -17.08 6.79 2.66
C PHE A 193 -17.33 6.00 3.96
N MET A 194 -18.55 5.96 4.46
CA MET A 194 -18.88 5.12 5.62
C MET A 194 -18.67 3.63 5.31
N LYS A 195 -19.01 3.20 4.10
CA LYS A 195 -18.75 1.80 3.65
C LYS A 195 -17.25 1.53 3.49
N VAL A 196 -16.49 2.49 2.97
CA VAL A 196 -15.01 2.39 2.93
C VAL A 196 -14.44 2.23 4.32
N ILE A 197 -14.86 3.06 5.29
CA ILE A 197 -14.40 3.00 6.69
C ILE A 197 -14.76 1.65 7.32
N GLU A 198 -15.98 1.14 7.11
CA GLU A 198 -16.41 -0.18 7.60
C GLU A 198 -15.48 -1.29 7.09
N TYR A 199 -15.25 -1.34 5.78
CA TYR A 199 -14.39 -2.36 5.17
C TYR A 199 -12.92 -2.18 5.56
N ALA A 200 -12.44 -0.94 5.63
CA ALA A 200 -11.07 -0.65 6.05
C ALA A 200 -10.79 -1.12 7.48
N LYS A 201 -11.70 -0.82 8.42
CA LYS A 201 -11.60 -1.31 9.80
C LYS A 201 -11.62 -2.83 9.89
N ALA A 202 -12.50 -3.48 9.13
CA ALA A 202 -12.57 -4.95 9.06
C ALA A 202 -11.28 -5.57 8.50
N MET A 203 -10.52 -4.84 7.67
CA MET A 203 -9.25 -5.27 7.11
C MET A 203 -8.03 -4.73 7.86
N GLY A 204 -8.21 -4.16 9.06
CA GLY A 204 -7.13 -3.76 9.96
C GLY A 204 -6.51 -2.37 9.69
N LEU A 205 -7.22 -1.49 9.00
CA LEU A 205 -6.85 -0.08 8.90
C LEU A 205 -7.51 0.72 10.03
N ASP A 206 -6.71 1.37 10.85
CA ASP A 206 -7.20 2.24 11.94
C ASP A 206 -7.54 3.63 11.37
N MET A 207 -8.75 3.75 10.83
CA MET A 207 -9.23 4.98 10.20
C MET A 207 -9.42 6.09 11.24
N ILE A 208 -8.77 7.23 11.05
CA ILE A 208 -8.69 8.31 12.04
C ILE A 208 -9.41 9.59 11.62
N GLN A 209 -9.44 9.90 10.33
CA GLN A 209 -10.16 11.06 9.80
C GLN A 209 -10.55 10.88 8.35
N GLY A 210 -11.39 11.76 7.86
CA GLY A 210 -11.73 11.89 6.46
C GLY A 210 -12.32 13.27 6.21
N ASP A 211 -12.10 13.79 5.00
CA ASP A 211 -12.56 15.09 4.59
C ASP A 211 -12.89 15.15 3.10
N HIS A 212 -13.57 16.21 2.75
CA HIS A 212 -13.81 16.62 1.38
C HIS A 212 -12.64 17.49 0.91
N GLU A 213 -12.03 17.10 -0.20
CA GLU A 213 -10.99 17.85 -0.87
C GLU A 213 -11.55 18.86 -1.88
N ASP A 214 -10.67 19.63 -2.53
CA ASP A 214 -11.05 20.77 -3.36
C ASP A 214 -11.74 20.40 -4.68
N ALA A 215 -11.37 19.28 -5.31
CA ALA A 215 -11.96 18.87 -6.59
C ALA A 215 -13.33 18.17 -6.42
N PRO A 216 -14.19 18.20 -7.47
CA PRO A 216 -15.50 17.56 -7.39
C PRO A 216 -15.41 16.06 -7.08
N GLY A 217 -16.09 15.62 -6.01
CA GLY A 217 -16.09 14.23 -5.56
C GLY A 217 -14.74 13.76 -5.00
N GLN A 218 -13.81 14.67 -4.73
CA GLN A 218 -12.50 14.34 -4.17
C GLN A 218 -12.61 14.19 -2.65
N LEU A 219 -12.15 13.06 -2.15
CA LEU A 219 -12.08 12.76 -0.72
C LEU A 219 -10.68 12.29 -0.35
N GLU A 220 -10.31 12.57 0.88
CA GLU A 220 -9.18 11.98 1.58
C GLU A 220 -9.67 11.21 2.81
N LEU A 221 -9.22 9.98 3.00
CA LEU A 221 -9.52 9.17 4.18
C LEU A 221 -8.23 8.58 4.73
N ASN A 222 -7.92 8.88 5.99
CA ASN A 222 -6.63 8.60 6.58
C ASN A 222 -6.71 7.53 7.65
N TRP A 223 -5.58 6.84 7.85
CA TRP A 223 -5.38 5.86 8.90
C TRP A 223 -4.09 6.12 9.67
N THR A 224 -3.97 5.54 10.86
CA THR A 224 -2.77 5.71 11.69
C THR A 224 -1.50 5.25 10.98
N PHE A 225 -0.41 5.99 11.19
CA PHE A 225 0.91 5.64 10.67
C PHE A 225 1.42 4.30 11.23
N ASP A 226 2.28 3.63 10.47
CA ASP A 226 2.91 2.37 10.86
C ASP A 226 4.30 2.22 10.21
N ASN A 227 4.95 1.07 10.38
CA ASN A 227 6.16 0.80 9.62
C ASN A 227 5.88 0.86 8.11
N VAL A 228 6.89 1.20 7.35
CA VAL A 228 6.77 1.52 5.92
C VAL A 228 6.16 0.37 5.09
N LEU A 229 6.51 -0.88 5.37
CA LEU A 229 5.99 -2.04 4.62
C LEU A 229 4.49 -2.22 4.86
N ARG A 230 4.07 -2.15 6.13
CA ARG A 230 2.66 -2.31 6.49
C ARG A 230 1.83 -1.15 5.97
N ASN A 231 2.34 0.07 6.02
CA ASN A 231 1.64 1.22 5.47
C ASN A 231 1.47 1.10 3.94
N ALA A 232 2.47 0.60 3.22
CA ALA A 232 2.36 0.29 1.78
C ALA A 232 1.31 -0.80 1.49
N ASP A 233 1.25 -1.85 2.32
CA ASP A 233 0.21 -2.90 2.24
C ASP A 233 -1.19 -2.31 2.49
N ARG A 234 -1.32 -1.39 3.45
CA ARG A 234 -2.58 -0.67 3.75
C ARG A 234 -3.03 0.21 2.59
N LEU A 235 -2.14 0.97 1.97
CA LEU A 235 -2.47 1.79 0.80
C LEU A 235 -2.98 0.93 -0.35
N SER A 236 -2.32 -0.19 -0.64
CA SER A 236 -2.78 -1.14 -1.66
C SER A 236 -4.15 -1.75 -1.31
N THR A 237 -4.37 -2.06 -0.05
CA THR A 237 -5.65 -2.57 0.48
C THR A 237 -6.75 -1.52 0.38
N TYR A 238 -6.47 -0.28 0.79
CA TYR A 238 -7.40 0.85 0.68
C TYR A 238 -7.89 1.07 -0.76
N ARG A 239 -6.98 1.04 -1.73
CA ARG A 239 -7.35 1.15 -3.16
C ARG A 239 -8.28 0.03 -3.61
N GLN A 240 -8.09 -1.21 -3.13
CA GLN A 240 -8.99 -2.31 -3.42
C GLN A 240 -10.37 -2.12 -2.77
N ILE A 241 -10.41 -1.64 -1.53
CA ILE A 241 -11.65 -1.32 -0.83
C ILE A 241 -12.43 -0.25 -1.59
N CYS A 242 -11.78 0.85 -1.96
CA CYS A 242 -12.42 1.91 -2.74
C CYS A 242 -12.97 1.39 -4.07
N ALA A 243 -12.22 0.55 -4.79
CA ALA A 243 -12.69 -0.06 -6.03
C ALA A 243 -13.90 -0.98 -5.81
N GLN A 244 -13.95 -1.69 -4.68
CA GLN A 244 -15.09 -2.53 -4.33
C GLN A 244 -16.32 -1.69 -4.00
N VAL A 245 -16.18 -0.68 -3.14
CA VAL A 245 -17.27 0.22 -2.77
C VAL A 245 -17.79 1.00 -3.98
N ALA A 246 -16.90 1.41 -4.88
CA ALA A 246 -17.30 2.05 -6.14
C ALA A 246 -18.23 1.15 -6.97
N ARG A 247 -17.94 -0.16 -7.07
CA ARG A 247 -18.82 -1.12 -7.76
C ARG A 247 -20.20 -1.23 -7.08
N GLU A 248 -20.23 -1.25 -5.76
CA GLU A 248 -21.47 -1.34 -4.98
C GLU A 248 -22.37 -0.10 -5.13
N HIS A 249 -21.76 1.06 -5.36
CA HIS A 249 -22.46 2.34 -5.50
C HIS A 249 -22.55 2.85 -6.96
N ASN A 250 -22.21 2.02 -7.94
CA ASN A 250 -22.19 2.40 -9.37
C ASN A 250 -21.32 3.62 -9.67
N LEU A 251 -20.22 3.79 -8.94
CA LEU A 251 -19.22 4.84 -9.10
C LEU A 251 -17.93 4.29 -9.70
N ILE A 252 -16.97 5.20 -9.91
CA ILE A 252 -15.59 4.87 -10.25
C ILE A 252 -14.68 5.48 -9.18
N ALA A 253 -13.85 4.65 -8.54
CA ALA A 253 -12.78 5.10 -7.65
C ALA A 253 -11.56 5.48 -8.49
N CYS A 254 -11.31 6.78 -8.66
CA CYS A 254 -10.26 7.32 -9.51
C CYS A 254 -9.06 7.78 -8.69
N PHE A 255 -7.95 7.06 -8.81
CA PHE A 255 -6.65 7.40 -8.21
C PHE A 255 -5.67 8.04 -9.20
N MET A 256 -6.16 8.55 -10.33
CA MET A 256 -5.33 9.37 -11.23
C MET A 256 -4.97 10.68 -10.54
N THR A 257 -3.74 11.11 -10.71
CA THR A 257 -3.26 12.36 -10.08
C THR A 257 -3.94 13.60 -10.64
N LYS A 258 -4.30 13.63 -11.94
CA LYS A 258 -4.97 14.76 -12.61
C LYS A 258 -5.97 14.25 -13.65
N PRO A 259 -7.13 13.69 -13.23
CA PRO A 259 -8.10 13.16 -14.19
C PRO A 259 -8.76 14.24 -15.04
N PHE A 260 -8.97 15.45 -14.48
CA PHE A 260 -9.57 16.57 -15.18
C PHE A 260 -8.70 17.82 -15.09
N MET A 261 -8.67 18.60 -16.19
CA MET A 261 -8.04 19.91 -16.19
C MET A 261 -8.97 20.94 -15.52
N GLY A 262 -8.40 22.02 -14.98
CA GLY A 262 -9.16 23.11 -14.36
C GLY A 262 -9.72 22.80 -12.95
N VAL A 263 -9.36 21.67 -12.35
CA VAL A 263 -9.68 21.33 -10.96
C VAL A 263 -8.41 20.92 -10.24
N SER A 264 -8.43 20.82 -8.91
CA SER A 264 -7.28 20.37 -8.13
C SER A 264 -6.89 18.93 -8.47
N ALA A 265 -5.63 18.61 -8.29
CA ALA A 265 -5.08 17.28 -8.52
C ALA A 265 -5.19 16.44 -7.24
N SER A 266 -5.10 15.13 -7.36
CA SER A 266 -5.03 14.22 -6.22
C SER A 266 -3.58 13.97 -5.81
N GLY A 267 -3.28 14.23 -4.53
CA GLY A 267 -2.01 13.91 -3.88
C GLY A 267 -2.00 12.50 -3.31
N CYS A 268 -0.83 12.10 -2.85
CA CYS A 268 -0.65 10.96 -1.97
C CYS A 268 0.52 11.32 -1.05
N HIS A 269 0.24 12.21 -0.11
CA HIS A 269 1.26 12.73 0.79
C HIS A 269 1.78 11.60 1.66
N THR A 270 3.09 11.64 1.90
CA THR A 270 3.78 10.58 2.65
C THR A 270 4.54 11.21 3.80
N ASN A 271 3.93 11.18 4.97
CA ASN A 271 4.51 11.70 6.21
C ASN A 271 5.50 10.69 6.75
N MET A 272 6.73 11.07 6.95
CA MET A 272 7.81 10.16 7.33
C MET A 272 8.48 10.56 8.63
N SER A 273 8.82 9.58 9.45
CA SER A 273 9.64 9.78 10.65
C SER A 273 10.52 8.57 10.91
N LEU A 274 11.72 8.81 11.49
CA LEU A 274 12.65 7.75 11.89
C LEU A 274 12.57 7.52 13.40
N TRP A 275 12.46 6.26 13.78
CA TRP A 275 12.26 5.86 15.17
C TRP A 275 13.37 4.93 15.67
N LYS A 276 13.79 5.14 16.92
CA LYS A 276 14.69 4.24 17.63
C LYS A 276 13.90 3.41 18.64
N GLY A 277 14.01 2.08 18.55
CA GLY A 277 13.24 1.18 19.41
C GLY A 277 11.75 1.13 18.99
N GLY A 278 10.97 0.47 19.81
CA GLY A 278 9.56 0.21 19.59
C GLY A 278 9.26 -1.27 19.70
N LYS A 279 8.01 -1.60 19.96
CA LYS A 279 7.53 -2.97 20.06
C LYS A 279 6.47 -3.21 19.00
N VAL A 280 6.47 -4.40 18.43
CA VAL A 280 5.34 -4.85 17.62
C VAL A 280 4.22 -5.21 18.61
N SER A 281 3.12 -4.49 18.54
CA SER A 281 1.92 -4.74 19.35
C SER A 281 0.89 -5.47 18.51
N VAL A 282 0.19 -6.40 19.14
CA VAL A 282 -0.96 -7.07 18.54
C VAL A 282 -2.17 -6.15 18.70
N ASN A 283 -2.81 -5.89 17.61
CA ASN A 283 -4.09 -5.22 17.36
C ASN A 283 -4.85 -4.58 18.52
N LYS A 284 -4.75 -3.27 18.54
CA LYS A 284 -5.79 -2.43 19.12
C LYS A 284 -6.11 -1.32 18.10
N LEU A 285 -7.31 -1.27 17.60
CA LEU A 285 -7.88 -0.05 17.04
C LEU A 285 -8.25 0.85 18.21
N GLY A 286 -7.47 1.88 18.45
CA GLY A 286 -7.58 2.65 19.68
C GLY A 286 -7.35 1.74 20.91
N ASN A 287 -8.26 1.77 21.87
CA ASN A 287 -8.21 0.93 23.07
C ASN A 287 -9.02 -0.38 22.98
N LYS A 288 -9.55 -0.75 21.81
CA LYS A 288 -10.40 -1.94 21.64
C LYS A 288 -9.72 -2.98 20.77
N LYS A 289 -9.78 -4.24 21.19
CA LYS A 289 -9.44 -5.38 20.36
C LYS A 289 -10.45 -5.49 19.21
N LEU A 290 -9.96 -5.71 17.98
CA LEU A 290 -10.83 -6.01 16.84
C LEU A 290 -11.09 -7.51 16.81
N PRO A 291 -12.35 -7.94 16.93
CA PRO A 291 -12.70 -9.35 16.80
C PRO A 291 -12.25 -9.91 15.45
N GLY A 292 -11.60 -11.07 15.43
CA GLY A 292 -11.19 -11.76 14.21
C GLY A 292 -9.93 -11.26 13.51
N VAL A 293 -9.34 -10.14 13.97
CA VAL A 293 -8.11 -9.53 13.39
C VAL A 293 -6.94 -9.58 14.40
N GLU A 294 -7.18 -10.13 15.56
CA GLU A 294 -6.41 -9.92 16.81
C GLU A 294 -4.97 -10.42 16.80
N GLU A 295 -4.62 -11.34 15.90
CA GLU A 295 -3.31 -11.98 15.93
C GLU A 295 -2.52 -11.92 14.61
N VAL A 296 -3.17 -11.53 13.52
CA VAL A 296 -2.56 -11.49 12.20
C VAL A 296 -2.07 -10.09 11.84
N PHE A 297 -2.70 -9.07 12.39
CA PHE A 297 -2.25 -7.68 12.24
C PHE A 297 -1.59 -7.17 13.49
N SER A 298 -0.29 -7.01 13.43
CA SER A 298 0.48 -6.30 14.45
C SER A 298 0.79 -4.88 13.96
N TYR A 299 0.90 -3.93 14.84
CA TYR A 299 1.38 -2.58 14.52
C TYR A 299 2.57 -2.21 15.41
N VAL A 300 3.39 -1.30 14.94
CA VAL A 300 4.55 -0.83 15.71
C VAL A 300 4.09 0.29 16.64
N SER A 301 4.34 0.13 17.94
CA SER A 301 4.06 1.14 18.94
C SER A 301 5.29 1.47 19.78
N GLY A 302 5.27 2.64 20.43
CA GLY A 302 6.37 3.10 21.27
C GLY A 302 7.65 3.41 20.49
N GLY A 303 8.75 3.52 21.19
CA GLY A 303 10.02 3.99 20.67
C GLY A 303 10.15 5.52 20.75
N THR A 304 11.29 6.03 20.31
CA THR A 304 11.62 7.47 20.29
C THR A 304 11.67 7.96 18.86
N ASN A 305 10.86 8.98 18.53
CA ASN A 305 10.94 9.68 17.26
C ASN A 305 12.22 10.52 17.23
N THR A 306 13.13 10.21 16.30
CA THR A 306 14.42 10.90 16.19
C THR A 306 14.35 12.22 15.43
N PHE A 307 13.16 12.60 14.94
CA PHE A 307 12.93 13.90 14.32
C PHE A 307 12.51 14.98 15.32
N MET A 308 12.20 14.59 16.56
CA MET A 308 11.90 15.55 17.62
C MET A 308 13.04 16.56 17.78
N PRO A 309 12.75 17.83 18.11
CA PRO A 309 13.75 18.84 18.37
C PRO A 309 14.78 18.40 19.42
N ASP A 310 16.03 18.78 19.21
CA ASP A 310 17.11 18.44 20.16
C ASP A 310 16.99 19.22 21.48
N THR A 311 16.34 20.39 21.46
CA THR A 311 16.02 21.20 22.64
C THR A 311 14.55 21.64 22.62
N LYS A 312 13.99 21.97 23.80
CA LYS A 312 12.58 22.42 23.92
C LYS A 312 12.27 23.72 23.17
N ASP A 313 13.27 24.55 22.93
CA ASP A 313 13.12 25.87 22.30
C ASP A 313 13.29 25.80 20.76
N MET A 314 13.68 24.66 20.22
CA MET A 314 13.78 24.46 18.77
C MET A 314 12.42 24.27 18.13
N GLN A 315 12.09 25.10 17.14
CA GLN A 315 10.92 24.94 16.28
C GLN A 315 11.17 24.03 15.07
N LEU A 316 12.43 23.66 14.82
CA LEU A 316 12.87 22.83 13.71
C LEU A 316 13.08 21.38 14.16
N PRO A 317 12.99 20.42 13.25
CA PRO A 317 13.34 19.04 13.53
C PRO A 317 14.78 18.93 14.08
N GLY A 318 15.02 17.95 14.93
CA GLY A 318 16.36 17.65 15.43
C GLY A 318 17.33 17.25 14.32
N LYS A 319 18.60 17.07 14.67
CA LYS A 319 19.70 16.82 13.71
C LYS A 319 19.40 15.71 12.69
N ILE A 320 18.84 14.58 13.12
CA ILE A 320 18.50 13.45 12.22
C ILE A 320 17.39 13.86 11.24
N GLY A 321 16.39 14.62 11.72
CA GLY A 321 15.32 15.13 10.87
C GLY A 321 15.86 16.08 9.79
N LEU A 322 16.71 17.05 10.15
CA LEU A 322 17.33 17.96 9.21
C LEU A 322 18.22 17.24 8.18
N GLN A 323 18.98 16.22 8.60
CA GLN A 323 19.77 15.39 7.68
C GLN A 323 18.88 14.60 6.72
N SER A 324 17.72 14.11 7.17
CA SER A 324 16.76 13.40 6.34
C SER A 324 16.14 14.33 5.29
N ILE A 325 15.76 15.54 5.68
CA ILE A 325 15.26 16.58 4.77
C ILE A 325 16.30 16.91 3.71
N ALA A 326 17.55 17.19 4.13
CA ALA A 326 18.64 17.49 3.20
C ALA A 326 18.90 16.34 2.21
N GLY A 327 18.78 15.07 2.67
CA GLY A 327 18.89 13.89 1.82
C GLY A 327 17.76 13.81 0.79
N ILE A 328 16.52 14.05 1.19
CA ILE A 328 15.36 14.09 0.28
C ILE A 328 15.53 15.20 -0.75
N MET A 329 15.88 16.43 -0.32
CA MET A 329 16.10 17.56 -1.23
C MET A 329 17.19 17.28 -2.26
N LYS A 330 18.32 16.71 -1.82
CA LYS A 330 19.42 16.32 -2.72
C LYS A 330 19.00 15.34 -3.81
N HIS A 331 18.09 14.43 -3.49
CA HIS A 331 17.64 13.38 -4.40
C HIS A 331 16.26 13.66 -5.03
N LEU A 332 15.68 14.83 -4.77
CA LEU A 332 14.34 15.19 -5.23
C LEU A 332 14.12 15.04 -6.74
N PRO A 333 15.07 15.42 -7.64
CA PRO A 333 14.89 15.19 -9.07
C PRO A 333 14.72 13.72 -9.43
N ALA A 334 15.47 12.81 -8.79
CA ALA A 334 15.32 11.37 -9.00
C ALA A 334 14.03 10.82 -8.36
N LEU A 335 13.68 11.32 -7.18
CA LEU A 335 12.43 10.96 -6.50
C LEU A 335 11.20 11.38 -7.30
N THR A 336 11.24 12.51 -8.00
CA THR A 336 10.17 12.96 -8.88
C THR A 336 9.91 11.97 -10.01
N ALA A 337 10.95 11.38 -10.59
CA ALA A 337 10.79 10.36 -11.64
C ALA A 337 10.07 9.09 -11.12
N ILE A 338 10.21 8.76 -9.83
CA ILE A 338 9.54 7.63 -9.19
C ILE A 338 8.14 8.04 -8.71
N GLY A 339 8.01 9.15 -7.99
CA GLY A 339 6.75 9.64 -7.43
C GLY A 339 5.78 10.21 -8.45
N SER A 340 6.28 10.63 -9.61
CA SER A 340 5.51 11.17 -10.73
C SER A 340 5.78 10.39 -12.01
N SER A 341 5.60 9.07 -11.97
CA SER A 341 6.03 8.11 -13.00
C SER A 341 5.16 8.06 -14.26
N THR A 342 4.06 8.80 -14.33
CA THR A 342 3.15 8.80 -15.48
C THR A 342 3.01 10.19 -16.08
N VAL A 343 2.64 10.26 -17.38
CA VAL A 343 2.34 11.55 -18.05
C VAL A 343 1.25 12.32 -17.29
N ASN A 344 0.26 11.63 -16.72
CA ASN A 344 -0.79 12.25 -15.92
C ASN A 344 -0.22 12.91 -14.65
N SER A 345 0.80 12.31 -14.03
CA SER A 345 1.46 12.88 -12.85
C SER A 345 2.12 14.24 -13.15
N TYR A 346 2.74 14.40 -14.32
CA TYR A 346 3.36 15.68 -14.71
C TYR A 346 2.35 16.79 -14.93
N ARG A 347 1.09 16.48 -15.30
CA ARG A 347 0.02 17.49 -15.41
C ARG A 347 -0.31 18.18 -14.09
N ARG A 348 0.03 17.55 -12.96
CA ARG A 348 -0.16 18.09 -11.62
C ARG A 348 0.94 19.10 -11.23
N LEU A 349 2.15 18.97 -11.80
CA LEU A 349 3.34 19.76 -11.42
C LEU A 349 3.47 21.07 -12.23
N TRP A 350 2.37 21.64 -12.69
CA TRP A 350 2.35 22.86 -13.47
C TRP A 350 2.48 24.09 -12.56
N ASP A 351 3.27 25.12 -12.98
CA ASP A 351 3.57 26.33 -12.21
C ASP A 351 2.37 27.18 -11.77
N GLN A 352 1.20 26.97 -12.35
CA GLN A 352 -0.05 27.63 -12.03
C GLN A 352 -1.10 26.67 -11.43
N GLY A 353 -0.68 25.47 -11.04
CA GLY A 353 -1.55 24.50 -10.39
C GLY A 353 -1.99 25.03 -9.03
N PHE A 354 -3.30 25.13 -8.80
CA PHE A 354 -3.86 25.35 -7.49
C PHE A 354 -3.28 24.27 -6.55
N TRP A 355 -2.72 24.67 -5.41
CA TRP A 355 -2.09 23.78 -4.43
C TRP A 355 -0.88 22.96 -4.92
N ALA A 356 -0.30 23.26 -6.09
CA ALA A 356 0.98 22.64 -6.47
C ALA A 356 2.08 23.13 -5.52
N PRO A 357 2.80 22.23 -4.81
CA PRO A 357 3.82 22.64 -3.87
C PRO A 357 5.01 23.26 -4.62
N VAL A 358 5.30 24.51 -4.35
CA VAL A 358 6.47 25.23 -4.88
C VAL A 358 7.62 25.19 -3.86
N TYR A 359 7.31 24.97 -2.58
CA TYR A 359 8.27 24.93 -1.48
C TYR A 359 8.06 23.67 -0.63
N LEU A 360 9.13 23.26 0.06
CA LEU A 360 9.05 22.19 1.05
C LEU A 360 8.18 22.64 2.23
N SER A 361 7.11 21.94 2.50
CA SER A 361 6.28 22.16 3.69
C SER A 361 6.84 21.34 4.86
N LEU A 362 7.10 21.99 5.98
CA LEU A 362 7.56 21.35 7.21
C LEU A 362 6.42 21.08 8.21
N ILE A 363 5.18 21.43 7.86
CA ILE A 363 4.01 21.31 8.77
C ILE A 363 3.72 19.86 9.18
N HIS A 364 4.04 18.92 8.32
CA HIS A 364 3.75 17.50 8.53
C HIS A 364 4.96 16.66 9.01
N ILE A 365 6.05 17.32 9.40
CA ILE A 365 7.21 16.67 9.99
C ILE A 365 7.13 16.70 11.51
#